data_e32912aa055d5e8e5def2393c4fdbc7f
#
_entry.id   e32912aa055d5e8e5def2393c4fdbc7f
#
_cell.length_a   1.000
_cell.length_b   1.000
_cell.length_c   1.000
_cell.angle_alpha   90.00
_cell.angle_beta   90.00
_cell.angle_gamma   90.00
#
_symmetry.space_group_name_H-M   'P 1'
#
loop_
_entity.id
_entity.type
_entity.pdbx_description
1 polymer ?
#
loop_
_entity_poly.entity_id
_entity_poly.type
_entity_poly.pdbx_seq_one_letter_code
_entity_poly.pdbx_strand_id
1 'polypeptide(L)'
;MMYTRIHVFKFPNKVARDSFKFFCINYTDKLFNEGLNFSLFIDVTDTQLHYLTVWKNKKDWEVSFKKAKEYSDVKTQVKEMGATMSIVGGETLGRMTSTSNFNLFENLSL
;
A
#
# COMPACT_ATOMS: atom_id res chain seq x y z
N MET A 1 -7.37 4.32 -15.39
CA MET A 1 -7.82 4.74 -14.05
C MET A 1 -6.84 4.32 -12.99
N MET A 2 -6.65 5.15 -12.01
CA MET A 2 -5.81 4.80 -10.87
C MET A 2 -6.37 3.63 -10.09
N TYR A 3 -5.49 2.88 -9.43
CA TYR A 3 -5.84 1.71 -8.67
C TYR A 3 -5.23 1.81 -7.28
N THR A 4 -6.06 1.63 -6.25
CA THR A 4 -5.62 1.69 -4.85
C THR A 4 -5.71 0.34 -4.19
N ARG A 5 -4.66 -0.01 -3.45
CA ARG A 5 -4.62 -1.17 -2.55
C ARG A 5 -4.54 -0.67 -1.12
N ILE A 6 -5.39 -1.20 -0.27
CA ILE A 6 -5.40 -0.88 1.16
C ILE A 6 -5.06 -2.15 1.93
N HIS A 7 -3.98 -2.09 2.68
CA HIS A 7 -3.49 -3.19 3.51
C HIS A 7 -3.71 -2.84 4.98
N VAL A 8 -4.29 -3.75 5.72
CA VAL A 8 -4.44 -3.65 7.17
C VAL A 8 -3.60 -4.74 7.81
N PHE A 9 -2.57 -4.33 8.53
CA PHE A 9 -1.69 -5.24 9.26
C PHE A 9 -1.95 -5.11 10.76
N LYS A 10 -2.06 -6.26 11.44
CA LYS A 10 -2.13 -6.33 12.90
C LYS A 10 -0.99 -7.19 13.40
N PHE A 11 -0.22 -6.65 14.34
CA PHE A 11 0.99 -7.27 14.89
C PHE A 11 0.80 -7.65 16.35
N PRO A 12 1.56 -8.63 16.87
CA PRO A 12 1.48 -9.01 18.27
C PRO A 12 2.03 -7.95 19.23
N ASN A 13 2.93 -7.07 18.75
CA ASN A 13 3.55 -6.04 19.56
C ASN A 13 4.09 -4.90 18.69
N LYS A 14 4.49 -3.80 19.34
CA LYS A 14 5.00 -2.61 18.69
C LYS A 14 6.32 -2.84 17.95
N VAL A 15 7.20 -3.68 18.49
CA VAL A 15 8.51 -3.97 17.87
C VAL A 15 8.30 -4.65 16.51
N ALA A 16 7.40 -5.62 16.44
CA ALA A 16 7.05 -6.28 15.18
C ALA A 16 6.46 -5.30 14.17
N ARG A 17 5.56 -4.43 14.61
CA ARG A 17 4.98 -3.39 13.75
C ARG A 17 6.05 -2.46 13.18
N ASP A 18 6.94 -1.96 14.02
CA ASP A 18 7.97 -1.00 13.60
C ASP A 18 8.96 -1.65 12.65
N SER A 19 9.37 -2.88 12.92
CA SER A 19 10.27 -3.64 12.05
C SER A 19 9.65 -3.84 10.66
N PHE A 20 8.39 -4.23 10.60
CA PHE A 20 7.69 -4.44 9.34
C PHE A 20 7.46 -3.11 8.59
N LYS A 21 7.18 -2.04 9.30
CA LYS A 21 7.02 -0.70 8.72
C LYS A 21 8.29 -0.28 7.97
N PHE A 22 9.45 -0.43 8.56
CA PHE A 22 10.72 -0.11 7.89
C PHE A 22 10.95 -0.97 6.65
N PHE A 23 10.62 -2.24 6.74
CA PHE A 23 10.68 -3.13 5.58
C PHE A 23 9.77 -2.62 4.46
N CYS A 24 8.52 -2.26 4.77
CA CYS A 24 7.58 -1.73 3.79
C CYS A 24 8.05 -0.43 3.15
N ILE A 25 8.66 0.46 3.91
CA ILE A 25 9.20 1.72 3.38
C ILE A 25 10.27 1.42 2.33
N ASN A 26 11.21 0.54 2.62
CA ASN A 26 12.25 0.17 1.69
C ASN A 26 11.71 -0.55 0.46
N TYR A 27 10.75 -1.43 0.64
CA TYR A 27 10.09 -2.14 -0.45
C TYR A 27 9.33 -1.17 -1.36
N THR A 28 8.61 -0.22 -0.77
CA THR A 28 7.79 0.76 -1.50
C THR A 28 8.64 1.66 -2.40
N ASP A 29 9.83 2.03 -1.96
CA ASP A 29 10.73 2.87 -2.74
C ASP A 29 11.01 2.26 -4.13
N LYS A 30 11.14 0.96 -4.21
CA LYS A 30 11.36 0.26 -5.48
C LYS A 30 10.14 0.29 -6.41
N LEU A 31 8.94 0.38 -5.85
CA LEU A 31 7.70 0.31 -6.61
C LEU A 31 7.45 1.57 -7.46
N PHE A 32 8.07 2.69 -7.14
CA PHE A 32 7.92 3.91 -7.93
C PHE A 32 8.41 3.74 -9.36
N ASN A 33 9.37 2.87 -9.60
CA ASN A 33 9.83 2.53 -10.94
C ASN A 33 8.89 1.59 -11.70
N GLU A 34 7.85 1.09 -11.04
CA GLU A 34 6.92 0.11 -11.59
C GLU A 34 5.49 0.64 -11.75
N GLY A 35 5.28 1.93 -11.55
CA GLY A 35 4.00 2.58 -11.74
C GLY A 35 3.26 2.96 -10.47
N LEU A 36 3.89 2.84 -9.31
CA LEU A 36 3.34 3.40 -8.08
C LEU A 36 3.39 4.92 -8.13
N ASN A 37 2.27 5.59 -7.82
CA ASN A 37 2.21 7.06 -7.76
C ASN A 37 2.60 7.59 -6.38
N PHE A 38 1.95 7.05 -5.35
CA PHE A 38 2.28 7.40 -3.97
C PHE A 38 1.79 6.32 -3.01
N SER A 39 2.25 6.41 -1.78
CA SER A 39 1.87 5.50 -0.72
C SER A 39 1.65 6.27 0.58
N LEU A 40 0.80 5.74 1.44
CA LEU A 40 0.57 6.27 2.78
C LEU A 40 0.80 5.17 3.80
N PHE A 41 1.44 5.54 4.90
CA PHE A 41 1.67 4.68 6.07
C PHE A 41 0.96 5.31 7.26
N ILE A 42 0.08 4.57 7.90
CA ILE A 42 -0.74 5.09 8.99
C ILE A 42 -0.53 4.20 10.23
N ASP A 43 0.07 4.76 11.27
CA ASP A 43 0.15 4.11 12.59
C ASP A 43 -1.20 4.30 13.29
N VAL A 44 -2.06 3.30 13.17
CA VAL A 44 -3.41 3.36 13.77
C VAL A 44 -3.34 3.15 15.28
N THR A 45 -2.58 2.14 15.71
CA THR A 45 -2.27 1.86 17.11
C THR A 45 -0.82 1.37 17.18
N ASP A 46 -0.32 1.10 18.39
CA ASP A 46 1.02 0.52 18.57
C ASP A 46 1.19 -0.83 17.87
N THR A 47 0.09 -1.51 17.56
CA THR A 47 0.11 -2.85 16.95
C THR A 47 -0.55 -2.91 15.59
N GLN A 48 -1.11 -1.82 15.10
CA GLN A 48 -1.84 -1.81 13.83
C GLN A 48 -1.30 -0.76 12.87
N LEU A 49 -0.95 -1.21 11.67
CA LEU A 49 -0.46 -0.39 10.57
C LEU A 49 -1.42 -0.50 9.38
N HIS A 50 -1.84 0.65 8.84
CA HIS A 50 -2.49 0.69 7.54
C HIS A 50 -1.49 1.16 6.50
N TYR A 51 -1.50 0.50 5.36
CA TYR A 51 -0.58 0.76 4.26
C TYR A 51 -1.38 0.88 2.97
N LEU A 52 -1.34 2.06 2.35
CA LEU A 52 -2.04 2.33 1.11
C LEU A 52 -1.04 2.52 -0.02
N THR A 53 -1.32 1.89 -1.15
CA THR A 53 -0.57 2.10 -2.38
C THR A 53 -1.52 2.56 -3.48
N VAL A 54 -1.16 3.65 -4.15
CA VAL A 54 -1.95 4.21 -5.25
C VAL A 54 -1.12 4.09 -6.53
N TRP A 55 -1.62 3.30 -7.48
CA TRP A 55 -0.96 2.95 -8.72
C TRP A 55 -1.54 3.74 -9.89
N LYS A 56 -0.75 3.99 -10.92
CA LYS A 56 -1.22 4.65 -12.15
C LYS A 56 -2.42 3.93 -12.75
N ASN A 57 -2.39 2.60 -12.73
CA ASN A 57 -3.48 1.75 -13.21
C ASN A 57 -3.35 0.34 -12.61
N LYS A 58 -4.40 -0.44 -12.73
CA LYS A 58 -4.44 -1.81 -12.22
C LYS A 58 -3.42 -2.72 -12.90
N LYS A 59 -3.18 -2.51 -14.19
CA LYS A 59 -2.24 -3.33 -14.96
C LYS A 59 -0.82 -3.20 -14.44
N ASP A 60 -0.37 -1.98 -14.13
CA ASP A 60 0.96 -1.75 -13.56
C ASP A 60 1.11 -2.47 -12.22
N TRP A 61 0.09 -2.40 -11.38
CA TRP A 61 0.09 -3.15 -10.13
C TRP A 61 0.17 -4.65 -10.37
N GLU A 62 -0.62 -5.20 -11.31
CA GLU A 62 -0.62 -6.65 -11.62
C GLU A 62 0.76 -7.12 -12.10
N VAL A 63 1.39 -6.35 -12.98
CA VAL A 63 2.73 -6.67 -13.50
C VAL A 63 3.76 -6.66 -12.37
N SER A 64 3.74 -5.62 -11.53
CA SER A 64 4.64 -5.52 -10.37
C SER A 64 4.42 -6.67 -9.40
N PHE A 65 3.17 -6.96 -9.09
CA PHE A 65 2.78 -8.06 -8.21
C PHE A 65 3.31 -9.41 -8.69
N LYS A 66 3.19 -9.69 -10.00
CA LYS A 66 3.66 -10.96 -10.58
C LYS A 66 5.18 -11.09 -10.59
N LYS A 67 5.91 -9.99 -10.73
CA LYS A 67 7.37 -9.97 -10.64
C LYS A 67 7.86 -10.13 -9.20
N ALA A 68 7.03 -9.82 -8.24
CA ALA A 68 7.45 -9.66 -6.86
C ALA A 68 7.64 -11.01 -6.17
N LYS A 69 8.80 -11.62 -6.40
CA LYS A 69 9.35 -12.61 -5.50
C LYS A 69 9.30 -12.09 -4.06
N GLU A 70 9.52 -10.80 -3.89
CA GLU A 70 9.46 -10.08 -2.62
C GLU A 70 8.07 -10.08 -1.98
N TYR A 71 6.99 -10.18 -2.75
CA TYR A 71 5.63 -10.28 -2.20
C TYR A 71 5.38 -11.60 -1.47
N SER A 72 5.91 -12.69 -2.00
CA SER A 72 5.90 -13.97 -1.30
C SER A 72 6.67 -13.88 0.01
N ASP A 73 7.80 -13.16 0.00
CA ASP A 73 8.60 -12.92 1.19
C ASP A 73 7.85 -12.07 2.21
N VAL A 74 7.09 -11.08 1.78
CA VAL A 74 6.24 -10.25 2.66
C VAL A 74 5.21 -11.11 3.37
N LYS A 75 4.51 -11.97 2.64
CA LYS A 75 3.52 -12.89 3.24
C LYS A 75 4.16 -13.81 4.28
N THR A 76 5.33 -14.34 3.95
CA THR A 76 6.08 -15.20 4.86
C THR A 76 6.49 -14.46 6.12
N GLN A 77 7.04 -13.24 5.98
CA GLN A 77 7.43 -12.41 7.12
C GLN A 77 6.25 -12.07 8.02
N VAL A 78 5.12 -11.66 7.45
CA VAL A 78 3.91 -11.36 8.21
C VAL A 78 3.49 -12.57 9.04
N LYS A 79 3.47 -13.74 8.43
CA LYS A 79 3.12 -15.00 9.11
C LYS A 79 4.11 -15.36 10.21
N GLU A 80 5.41 -15.24 9.96
CA GLU A 80 6.46 -15.55 10.93
C GLU A 80 6.44 -14.58 12.12
N MET A 81 6.05 -13.34 11.91
CA MET A 81 5.89 -12.35 12.98
C MET A 81 4.65 -12.59 13.85
N GLY A 82 3.80 -13.56 13.50
CA GLY A 82 2.52 -13.75 14.17
C GLY A 82 1.51 -12.65 13.87
N ALA A 83 1.69 -11.94 12.75
CA ALA A 83 0.82 -10.88 12.32
C ALA A 83 -0.30 -11.38 11.41
N THR A 84 -1.35 -10.58 11.27
CA THR A 84 -2.42 -10.81 10.30
C THR A 84 -2.46 -9.67 9.29
N MET A 85 -2.90 -9.99 8.08
CA MET A 85 -3.03 -9.03 7.00
C MET A 85 -4.37 -9.21 6.30
N SER A 86 -5.07 -8.10 6.07
CA SER A 86 -6.20 -8.05 5.15
C SER A 86 -5.97 -6.99 4.10
N ILE A 87 -6.43 -7.24 2.87
CA ILE A 87 -6.20 -6.37 1.73
C ILE A 87 -7.50 -6.18 0.98
N VAL A 88 -7.78 -4.93 0.62
CA VAL A 88 -8.81 -4.60 -0.37
C VAL A 88 -8.19 -3.75 -1.46
N GLY A 89 -8.72 -3.89 -2.68
CA GLY A 89 -8.26 -3.10 -3.82
C GLY A 89 -9.44 -2.64 -4.65
N GLY A 90 -9.29 -1.51 -5.31
CA GLY A 90 -10.33 -0.98 -6.15
C GLY A 90 -9.85 0.18 -7.02
N GLU A 91 -10.65 0.52 -8.01
CA GLU A 91 -10.39 1.69 -8.84
C GLU A 91 -10.59 2.96 -8.03
N THR A 92 -9.65 3.87 -8.15
CA THR A 92 -9.69 5.16 -7.46
C THR A 92 -10.37 6.17 -8.37
N LEU A 93 -11.59 6.55 -8.01
CA LEU A 93 -12.43 7.39 -8.87
C LEU A 93 -11.94 8.83 -8.96
N GLY A 94 -11.47 9.39 -7.86
CA GLY A 94 -11.09 10.79 -7.82
C GLY A 94 -10.79 11.27 -6.42
N ARG A 95 -10.72 12.58 -6.25
CA ARG A 95 -10.44 13.20 -4.95
C ARG A 95 -11.24 14.46 -4.71
N MET A 96 -11.41 14.80 -3.45
CA MET A 96 -11.90 16.10 -2.99
C MET A 96 -10.85 16.70 -2.03
N THR A 97 -10.74 18.00 -2.02
CA THR A 97 -9.90 18.72 -1.05
C THR A 97 -10.72 19.85 -0.44
N SER A 98 -10.20 20.48 0.61
CA SER A 98 -10.85 21.65 1.24
C SER A 98 -10.99 22.84 0.30
N THR A 99 -10.24 22.86 -0.79
CA THR A 99 -10.21 23.96 -1.76
C THR A 99 -10.70 23.57 -3.16
N SER A 100 -11.17 22.33 -3.35
CA SER A 100 -11.66 21.86 -4.63
C SER A 100 -12.84 20.90 -4.45
N ASN A 101 -13.76 20.91 -5.42
CA ASN A 101 -14.83 19.94 -5.52
C ASN A 101 -14.25 18.55 -5.90
N PHE A 102 -15.13 17.54 -5.95
CA PHE A 102 -14.74 16.22 -6.42
C PHE A 102 -14.23 16.27 -7.86
N ASN A 103 -13.05 15.70 -8.10
CA ASN A 103 -12.44 15.60 -9.41
C ASN A 103 -12.07 14.15 -9.71
N LEU A 104 -12.43 13.69 -10.90
CA LEU A 104 -12.04 12.36 -11.38
C LEU A 104 -10.54 12.32 -11.68
N PHE A 105 -9.85 11.26 -11.31
CA PHE A 105 -8.42 11.11 -11.55
C PHE A 105 -8.04 10.98 -13.04
N GLU A 106 -8.96 10.59 -13.89
CA GLU A 106 -8.71 10.60 -15.33
C GLU A 106 -8.47 12.01 -15.90
N ASN A 107 -8.87 13.05 -15.17
CA ASN A 107 -8.70 14.45 -15.54
C ASN A 107 -7.66 15.19 -14.68
N LEU A 108 -6.97 14.47 -13.79
CA LEU A 108 -6.00 15.04 -12.85
C LEU A 108 -4.66 14.30 -12.93
N SER A 109 -3.57 15.05 -12.79
CA SER A 109 -2.26 14.50 -12.45
C SER A 109 -2.02 14.67 -10.95
N LEU A 110 -1.43 13.67 -10.35
CA LEU A 110 -0.98 13.74 -8.96
C LEU A 110 0.41 14.34 -8.85
#